data_86f29bbab8cb056ef3065d7f2df044d6
#
_entry.id   86f29bbab8cb056ef3065d7f2df044d6
#
_cell.length_a   1.000
_cell.length_b   1.000
_cell.length_c   1.000
_cell.angle_alpha   90.00
_cell.angle_beta   90.00
_cell.angle_gamma   90.00
#
_symmetry.space_group_name_H-M   'P 1'
#
loop_
_entity.id
_entity.type
_entity.pdbx_description
1 polymer ?
#
loop_
_entity_poly.entity_id
_entity_poly.type
_entity_poly.pdbx_seq_one_letter_code
_entity_poly.pdbx_strand_id
1 'polypeptide(L)'
;IRAGVDSIEHGTYMDDEAMDLMIQNGTYLVPTISAGEYVAEMSLIDGFFPEIVRPKARAVGPQIGGTFGKAYNRGVKIAFGTDVGVQAHGTNWKEFVYMVQYGMPMMKAIQSATMETAKLLRIEEELGSLEVGKIADIIAVDGNPIDNPADMKNVVFVMKEGKIYKQN
;
A
#
# COMPACT_ATOMS: atom_id res chain seq x y z
N ILE A 1 5.95 -10.87 -15.10
CA ILE A 1 4.76 -10.33 -15.80
C ILE A 1 4.40 -11.25 -16.98
N ARG A 2 5.33 -11.51 -17.91
CA ARG A 2 5.08 -12.39 -19.10
C ARG A 2 4.64 -13.82 -18.72
N ALA A 3 4.93 -14.28 -17.50
CA ALA A 3 4.50 -15.58 -16.98
C ALA A 3 3.03 -15.57 -16.48
N GLY A 4 2.34 -14.44 -16.49
CA GLY A 4 0.93 -14.31 -16.10
C GLY A 4 0.67 -14.18 -14.61
N VAL A 5 1.57 -13.54 -13.86
CA VAL A 5 1.34 -13.23 -12.44
C VAL A 5 0.30 -12.13 -12.28
N ASP A 6 -0.50 -12.20 -11.22
CA ASP A 6 -1.55 -11.23 -10.93
C ASP A 6 -0.99 -9.94 -10.30
N SER A 7 0.09 -10.03 -9.51
CA SER A 7 0.74 -8.87 -8.88
C SER A 7 2.27 -8.97 -8.89
N ILE A 8 2.89 -7.80 -8.72
CA ILE A 8 4.31 -7.62 -8.41
C ILE A 8 4.38 -6.82 -7.12
N GLU A 9 5.07 -7.40 -6.12
CA GLU A 9 5.30 -6.74 -4.84
C GLU A 9 6.55 -5.86 -4.91
N HIS A 10 6.57 -4.74 -4.18
CA HIS A 10 7.64 -3.74 -4.09
C HIS A 10 7.93 -3.01 -5.41
N GLY A 11 8.29 -3.69 -6.47
CA GLY A 11 8.57 -3.10 -7.79
C GLY A 11 9.74 -2.10 -7.80
N THR A 12 10.67 -2.16 -6.84
CA THR A 12 11.66 -1.14 -6.51
C THR A 12 12.44 -0.60 -7.72
N TYR A 13 12.85 -1.49 -8.63
CA TYR A 13 13.68 -1.15 -9.80
C TYR A 13 12.94 -1.37 -11.13
N MET A 14 11.62 -1.32 -11.08
CA MET A 14 10.79 -1.48 -12.28
C MET A 14 11.07 -0.38 -13.29
N ASP A 15 11.35 -0.76 -14.51
CA ASP A 15 11.61 0.13 -15.65
C ASP A 15 10.32 0.38 -16.48
N ASP A 16 10.45 1.17 -17.52
CA ASP A 16 9.33 1.54 -18.38
C ASP A 16 8.76 0.32 -19.13
N GLU A 17 9.60 -0.64 -19.55
CA GLU A 17 9.13 -1.86 -20.22
C GLU A 17 8.27 -2.70 -19.26
N ALA A 18 8.72 -2.85 -18.01
CA ALA A 18 7.97 -3.58 -16.99
C ALA A 18 6.61 -2.91 -16.70
N MET A 19 6.57 -1.57 -16.60
CA MET A 19 5.31 -0.83 -16.42
C MET A 19 4.35 -1.02 -17.59
N ASP A 20 4.84 -0.95 -18.83
CA ASP A 20 4.01 -1.17 -20.02
C ASP A 20 3.46 -2.60 -20.07
N LEU A 21 4.27 -3.59 -19.72
CA LEU A 21 3.84 -4.98 -19.62
C LEU A 21 2.78 -5.17 -18.52
N MET A 22 2.90 -4.49 -17.38
CA MET A 22 1.89 -4.54 -16.32
C MET A 22 0.56 -3.97 -16.80
N ILE A 23 0.58 -2.83 -17.51
CA ILE A 23 -0.63 -2.23 -18.08
C ILE A 23 -1.29 -3.18 -19.09
N GLN A 24 -0.51 -3.74 -20.02
CA GLN A 24 -1.00 -4.65 -21.05
C GLN A 24 -1.62 -5.92 -20.48
N ASN A 25 -1.04 -6.48 -19.44
CA ASN A 25 -1.47 -7.74 -18.82
C ASN A 25 -2.47 -7.51 -17.67
N GLY A 26 -2.69 -6.27 -17.24
CA GLY A 26 -3.55 -5.94 -16.11
C GLY A 26 -2.95 -6.33 -14.74
N THR A 27 -1.62 -6.57 -14.70
CA THR A 27 -0.89 -6.94 -13.47
C THR A 27 -0.86 -5.76 -12.50
N TYR A 28 -1.12 -6.02 -11.23
CA TYR A 28 -1.12 -5.00 -10.18
C TYR A 28 0.29 -4.77 -9.61
N LEU A 29 0.60 -3.53 -9.25
CA LEU A 29 1.70 -3.20 -8.35
C LEU A 29 1.18 -3.10 -6.91
N VAL A 30 1.83 -3.82 -5.99
CA VAL A 30 1.63 -3.70 -4.53
C VAL A 30 2.90 -3.06 -3.96
N PRO A 31 2.93 -1.74 -3.71
CA PRO A 31 4.18 -1.00 -3.62
C PRO A 31 4.94 -1.18 -2.31
N THR A 32 4.24 -1.34 -1.17
CA THR A 32 4.87 -1.49 0.15
C THR A 32 5.92 -0.41 0.48
N ILE A 33 5.60 0.84 0.17
CA ILE A 33 6.53 1.98 0.30
C ILE A 33 6.99 2.12 1.74
N SER A 34 6.07 1.93 2.69
CA SER A 34 6.33 2.05 4.12
C SER A 34 7.40 1.08 4.64
N ALA A 35 7.50 -0.13 4.06
CA ALA A 35 8.56 -1.06 4.39
C ALA A 35 9.92 -0.56 3.89
N GLY A 36 9.98 -0.05 2.66
CA GLY A 36 11.20 0.53 2.10
C GLY A 36 11.70 1.74 2.88
N GLU A 37 10.80 2.67 3.21
CA GLU A 37 11.13 3.87 4.00
C GLU A 37 11.62 3.49 5.41
N TYR A 38 10.98 2.52 6.07
CA TYR A 38 11.44 2.00 7.35
C TYR A 38 12.84 1.39 7.27
N VAL A 39 13.12 0.57 6.24
CA VAL A 39 14.45 -0.01 6.02
C VAL A 39 15.51 1.07 5.80
N ALA A 40 15.18 2.13 5.05
CA ALA A 40 16.07 3.27 4.85
C ALA A 40 16.34 4.02 6.16
N GLU A 41 15.29 4.29 6.97
CA GLU A 41 15.40 4.93 8.29
C GLU A 41 16.28 4.10 9.23
N MET A 42 16.03 2.81 9.36
CA MET A 42 16.80 1.91 10.23
C MET A 42 18.26 1.77 9.78
N SER A 43 18.56 1.99 8.50
CA SER A 43 19.95 1.98 7.99
C SER A 43 20.83 3.10 8.58
N LEU A 44 20.22 4.13 9.16
CA LEU A 44 20.90 5.25 9.81
C LEU A 44 21.32 4.92 11.24
N ILE A 45 20.73 3.89 11.84
CA ILE A 45 20.99 3.47 13.21
C ILE A 45 22.20 2.54 13.23
N ASP A 46 23.22 2.90 14.01
CA ASP A 46 24.42 2.06 14.14
C ASP A 46 24.10 0.72 14.78
N GLY A 47 24.59 -0.35 14.16
CA GLY A 47 24.41 -1.71 14.65
C GLY A 47 23.02 -2.34 14.32
N PHE A 48 22.06 -1.60 13.74
CA PHE A 48 20.76 -2.18 13.36
C PHE A 48 20.92 -3.17 12.21
N PHE A 49 21.64 -2.77 11.17
CA PHE A 49 22.02 -3.65 10.06
C PHE A 49 23.55 -3.87 10.03
N PRO A 50 24.03 -5.03 9.52
CA PRO A 50 25.44 -5.19 9.19
C PRO A 50 25.93 -4.06 8.26
N GLU A 51 27.18 -3.61 8.45
CA GLU A 51 27.75 -2.46 7.70
C GLU A 51 27.68 -2.66 6.17
N ILE A 52 27.84 -3.88 5.69
CA ILE A 52 27.77 -4.20 4.26
C ILE A 52 26.35 -4.01 3.68
N VAL A 53 25.29 -4.10 4.51
CA VAL A 53 23.88 -3.98 4.10
C VAL A 53 23.42 -2.52 4.10
N ARG A 54 23.96 -1.69 5.01
CA ARG A 54 23.50 -0.32 5.24
C ARG A 54 23.41 0.57 3.99
N PRO A 55 24.43 0.61 3.09
CA PRO A 55 24.35 1.45 1.89
C PRO A 55 23.18 1.08 0.99
N LYS A 56 22.93 -0.23 0.79
CA LYS A 56 21.80 -0.71 -0.01
C LYS A 56 20.46 -0.41 0.66
N ALA A 57 20.33 -0.66 1.95
CA ALA A 57 19.14 -0.38 2.74
C ALA A 57 18.74 1.10 2.63
N ARG A 58 19.72 2.02 2.75
CA ARG A 58 19.53 3.46 2.60
C ARG A 58 19.03 3.89 1.21
N ALA A 59 19.44 3.18 0.16
CA ALA A 59 19.08 3.52 -1.21
C ALA A 59 17.69 3.00 -1.62
N VAL A 60 17.19 1.94 -0.98
CA VAL A 60 15.97 1.23 -1.41
C VAL A 60 14.70 2.03 -1.14
N GLY A 61 14.55 2.64 0.04
CA GLY A 61 13.32 3.34 0.44
C GLY A 61 12.87 4.42 -0.57
N PRO A 62 13.69 5.43 -0.83
CA PRO A 62 13.35 6.49 -1.80
C PRO A 62 13.12 5.95 -3.21
N GLN A 63 13.80 4.84 -3.58
CA GLN A 63 13.64 4.22 -4.89
C GLN A 63 12.26 3.59 -5.05
N ILE A 64 11.73 2.89 -4.02
CA ILE A 64 10.40 2.29 -4.06
C ILE A 64 9.32 3.36 -4.29
N GLY A 65 9.34 4.44 -3.50
CA GLY A 65 8.38 5.54 -3.63
C GLY A 65 8.46 6.23 -4.98
N GLY A 66 9.68 6.53 -5.46
CA GLY A 66 9.88 7.13 -6.79
C GLY A 66 9.36 6.24 -7.92
N THR A 67 9.60 4.94 -7.86
CA THR A 67 9.10 3.97 -8.85
C THR A 67 7.57 3.85 -8.78
N PHE A 68 6.99 3.80 -7.57
CA PHE A 68 5.53 3.83 -7.39
C PHE A 68 4.90 5.06 -8.04
N GLY A 69 5.41 6.26 -7.79
CA GLY A 69 4.88 7.49 -8.39
C GLY A 69 4.91 7.46 -9.92
N LYS A 70 5.98 6.95 -10.52
CA LYS A 70 6.08 6.76 -11.99
C LYS A 70 5.04 5.75 -12.48
N ALA A 71 4.93 4.60 -11.83
CA ALA A 71 4.00 3.53 -12.19
C ALA A 71 2.54 4.02 -12.13
N TYR A 72 2.16 4.70 -11.04
CA TYR A 72 0.84 5.28 -10.88
C TYR A 72 0.51 6.29 -11.99
N ASN A 73 1.41 7.24 -12.27
CA ASN A 73 1.21 8.25 -13.30
C ASN A 73 1.15 7.65 -14.72
N ARG A 74 1.79 6.51 -14.95
CA ARG A 74 1.75 5.79 -16.23
C ARG A 74 0.46 4.98 -16.40
N GLY A 75 -0.30 4.75 -15.32
CA GLY A 75 -1.58 4.02 -15.34
C GLY A 75 -1.47 2.53 -14.96
N VAL A 76 -0.40 2.11 -14.30
CA VAL A 76 -0.30 0.78 -13.70
C VAL A 76 -1.38 0.64 -12.62
N LYS A 77 -2.07 -0.49 -12.59
CA LYS A 77 -3.03 -0.80 -11.52
C LYS A 77 -2.32 -0.92 -10.17
N ILE A 78 -2.85 -0.27 -9.15
CA ILE A 78 -2.29 -0.30 -7.81
C ILE A 78 -3.23 -1.03 -6.86
N ALA A 79 -2.70 -2.00 -6.12
CA ALA A 79 -3.35 -2.57 -4.95
C ALA A 79 -2.54 -2.24 -3.70
N PHE A 80 -3.22 -2.08 -2.57
CA PHE A 80 -2.59 -1.67 -1.32
C PHE A 80 -1.92 -2.85 -0.63
N GLY A 81 -0.69 -2.66 -0.18
CA GLY A 81 0.04 -3.59 0.68
C GLY A 81 1.14 -2.86 1.44
N THR A 82 1.51 -3.34 2.61
CA THR A 82 2.43 -2.65 3.53
C THR A 82 3.67 -3.45 3.88
N ASP A 83 3.65 -4.77 3.70
CA ASP A 83 4.69 -5.69 4.18
C ASP A 83 5.02 -5.49 5.68
N VAL A 84 3.97 -5.17 6.47
CA VAL A 84 4.09 -5.01 7.93
C VAL A 84 4.48 -6.33 8.56
N GLY A 85 5.50 -6.27 9.40
CA GLY A 85 6.33 -7.35 9.87
C GLY A 85 7.79 -6.95 9.66
N VAL A 86 8.09 -6.28 8.54
CA VAL A 86 9.34 -5.50 8.36
C VAL A 86 9.38 -4.37 9.38
N GLN A 87 8.28 -3.65 9.53
CA GLN A 87 8.06 -2.64 10.58
C GLN A 87 7.00 -3.11 11.59
N ALA A 88 6.80 -2.37 12.66
CA ALA A 88 5.86 -2.73 13.72
C ALA A 88 4.40 -2.80 13.22
N HIS A 89 3.63 -3.81 13.65
CA HIS A 89 2.19 -3.87 13.43
C HIS A 89 1.47 -2.63 13.97
N GLY A 90 0.39 -2.21 13.30
CA GLY A 90 -0.33 -0.97 13.62
C GLY A 90 0.20 0.27 12.91
N THR A 91 1.26 0.16 12.09
CA THR A 91 1.81 1.27 11.30
C THR A 91 1.33 1.27 9.85
N ASN A 92 0.43 0.38 9.46
CA ASN A 92 -0.11 0.22 8.10
C ASN A 92 -0.64 1.53 7.49
N TRP A 93 -1.20 2.41 8.33
CA TRP A 93 -1.72 3.70 7.90
C TRP A 93 -0.67 4.60 7.23
N LYS A 94 0.62 4.39 7.51
CA LYS A 94 1.72 5.15 6.89
C LYS A 94 1.77 4.96 5.38
N GLU A 95 1.36 3.80 4.89
CA GLU A 95 1.33 3.55 3.44
C GLU A 95 0.45 4.55 2.71
N PHE A 96 -0.73 4.90 3.24
CA PHE A 96 -1.59 5.95 2.67
C PHE A 96 -0.86 7.30 2.59
N VAL A 97 -0.11 7.66 3.63
CA VAL A 97 0.66 8.91 3.66
C VAL A 97 1.71 8.92 2.56
N TYR A 98 2.47 7.82 2.42
CA TYR A 98 3.50 7.71 1.39
C TYR A 98 2.89 7.67 -0.02
N MET A 99 1.80 6.94 -0.25
CA MET A 99 1.11 6.95 -1.55
C MET A 99 0.73 8.37 -1.97
N VAL A 100 0.19 9.17 -1.03
CA VAL A 100 -0.16 10.56 -1.29
C VAL A 100 1.08 11.43 -1.53
N GLN A 101 2.12 11.25 -0.74
CA GLN A 101 3.40 11.96 -0.91
C GLN A 101 4.00 11.74 -2.32
N TYR A 102 3.84 10.55 -2.88
CA TYR A 102 4.33 10.20 -4.21
C TYR A 102 3.29 10.40 -5.32
N GLY A 103 2.22 11.17 -5.06
CA GLY A 103 1.34 11.74 -6.07
C GLY A 103 -0.01 11.04 -6.28
N MET A 104 -0.34 10.01 -5.51
CA MET A 104 -1.65 9.36 -5.58
C MET A 104 -2.68 10.16 -4.75
N PRO A 105 -3.83 10.58 -5.30
CA PRO A 105 -4.87 11.24 -4.50
C PRO A 105 -5.36 10.31 -3.38
N MET A 106 -5.63 10.85 -2.18
CA MET A 106 -6.01 10.04 -1.01
C MET A 106 -7.23 9.13 -1.27
N MET A 107 -8.24 9.60 -1.98
CA MET A 107 -9.39 8.75 -2.34
C MET A 107 -8.97 7.55 -3.19
N LYS A 108 -7.98 7.72 -4.09
CA LYS A 108 -7.42 6.62 -4.89
C LYS A 108 -6.62 5.64 -4.03
N ALA A 109 -5.90 6.14 -3.03
CA ALA A 109 -5.22 5.30 -2.06
C ALA A 109 -6.22 4.47 -1.21
N ILE A 110 -7.35 5.06 -0.78
CA ILE A 110 -8.44 4.32 -0.12
C ILE A 110 -9.03 3.27 -1.07
N GLN A 111 -9.30 3.62 -2.32
CA GLN A 111 -9.81 2.67 -3.33
C GLN A 111 -8.82 1.53 -3.59
N SER A 112 -7.51 1.80 -3.58
CA SER A 112 -6.49 0.76 -3.73
C SER A 112 -6.48 -0.23 -2.56
N ALA A 113 -6.81 0.23 -1.35
CA ALA A 113 -6.89 -0.61 -0.14
C ALA A 113 -8.22 -1.36 0.01
N THR A 114 -9.19 -1.08 -0.81
CA THR A 114 -10.55 -1.64 -0.74
C THR A 114 -10.93 -2.31 -2.05
N MET A 115 -11.50 -1.54 -2.98
CA MET A 115 -12.07 -2.06 -4.24
C MET A 115 -11.02 -2.69 -5.15
N GLU A 116 -9.84 -2.07 -5.32
CA GLU A 116 -8.82 -2.58 -6.24
C GLU A 116 -8.14 -3.83 -5.67
N THR A 117 -7.86 -3.85 -4.35
CA THR A 117 -7.35 -5.07 -3.70
C THR A 117 -8.38 -6.20 -3.73
N ALA A 118 -9.68 -5.90 -3.54
CA ALA A 118 -10.73 -6.92 -3.68
C ALA A 118 -10.75 -7.54 -5.08
N LYS A 119 -10.61 -6.73 -6.14
CA LYS A 119 -10.50 -7.22 -7.53
C LYS A 119 -9.24 -8.08 -7.74
N LEU A 120 -8.09 -7.66 -7.23
CA LEU A 120 -6.86 -8.45 -7.30
C LEU A 120 -7.04 -9.82 -6.67
N LEU A 121 -7.72 -9.87 -5.50
CA LEU A 121 -8.00 -11.10 -4.77
C LEU A 121 -9.21 -11.89 -5.31
N ARG A 122 -9.96 -11.34 -6.30
CA ARG A 122 -11.18 -11.94 -6.88
C ARG A 122 -12.30 -12.15 -5.87
N ILE A 123 -12.46 -11.19 -4.95
CA ILE A 123 -13.48 -11.18 -3.89
C ILE A 123 -14.33 -9.91 -3.93
N GLU A 124 -14.31 -9.17 -5.04
CA GLU A 124 -15.02 -7.89 -5.19
C GLU A 124 -16.54 -8.01 -5.10
N GLU A 125 -17.10 -9.19 -5.35
CA GLU A 125 -18.54 -9.45 -5.19
C GLU A 125 -18.94 -9.52 -3.70
N GLU A 126 -17.98 -9.84 -2.80
CA GLU A 126 -18.24 -10.02 -1.37
C GLU A 126 -17.69 -8.87 -0.52
N LEU A 127 -16.59 -8.23 -0.93
CA LEU A 127 -15.81 -7.26 -0.14
C LEU A 127 -15.37 -6.04 -0.97
N GLY A 128 -14.82 -5.04 -0.28
CA GLY A 128 -14.16 -3.88 -0.89
C GLY A 128 -15.03 -2.65 -1.09
N SER A 129 -16.37 -2.75 -0.91
CA SER A 129 -17.27 -1.60 -0.96
C SER A 129 -18.40 -1.72 0.05
N LEU A 130 -19.01 -0.58 0.42
CA LEU A 130 -20.16 -0.51 1.31
C LEU A 130 -21.44 -0.60 0.48
N GLU A 131 -21.86 -1.81 0.16
CA GLU A 131 -23.03 -2.12 -0.65
C GLU A 131 -23.92 -3.16 0.03
N VAL A 132 -25.23 -3.10 -0.24
CA VAL A 132 -26.20 -4.08 0.29
C VAL A 132 -25.87 -5.47 -0.28
N GLY A 133 -25.76 -6.45 0.61
CA GLY A 133 -25.46 -7.84 0.26
C GLY A 133 -24.00 -8.22 0.42
N LYS A 134 -23.09 -7.26 0.60
CA LYS A 134 -21.68 -7.54 0.89
C LYS A 134 -21.41 -7.76 2.38
N ILE A 135 -20.30 -8.43 2.65
CA ILE A 135 -19.82 -8.67 4.02
C ILE A 135 -19.46 -7.32 4.67
N ALA A 136 -19.97 -7.10 5.87
CA ALA A 136 -19.76 -5.85 6.60
C ALA A 136 -18.40 -5.84 7.30
N ASP A 137 -17.35 -5.52 6.55
CA ASP A 137 -16.01 -5.20 7.03
C ASP A 137 -15.84 -3.68 6.95
N ILE A 138 -15.92 -2.99 8.08
CA ILE A 138 -16.03 -1.54 8.15
C ILE A 138 -15.07 -0.98 9.19
N ILE A 139 -14.36 0.06 8.85
CA ILE A 139 -13.65 0.92 9.81
C ILE A 139 -14.21 2.34 9.75
N ALA A 140 -14.17 3.06 10.88
CA ALA A 140 -14.30 4.51 10.89
C ALA A 140 -13.07 5.12 11.55
N VAL A 141 -12.65 6.26 11.03
CA VAL A 141 -11.54 7.04 11.57
C VAL A 141 -12.02 8.38 12.09
N ASP A 142 -11.40 8.88 13.15
CA ASP A 142 -11.63 10.24 13.64
C ASP A 142 -10.76 11.20 12.82
N GLY A 143 -11.38 12.24 12.26
CA GLY A 143 -10.76 13.19 11.34
C GLY A 143 -11.22 13.03 9.88
N ASN A 144 -10.50 13.66 8.97
CA ASN A 144 -10.78 13.61 7.54
C ASN A 144 -9.51 13.16 6.76
N PRO A 145 -9.38 11.88 6.44
CA PRO A 145 -8.22 11.38 5.70
C PRO A 145 -8.01 12.02 4.32
N ILE A 146 -9.08 12.56 3.70
CA ILE A 146 -8.96 13.25 2.40
C ILE A 146 -8.13 14.50 2.52
N ASP A 147 -8.27 15.25 3.62
CA ASP A 147 -7.52 16.47 3.88
C ASP A 147 -6.17 16.17 4.57
N ASN A 148 -6.16 15.15 5.45
CA ASN A 148 -4.97 14.74 6.19
C ASN A 148 -4.83 13.20 6.19
N PRO A 149 -4.03 12.61 5.28
CA PRO A 149 -3.86 11.16 5.19
C PRO A 149 -3.43 10.48 6.50
N ALA A 150 -2.73 11.21 7.38
CA ALA A 150 -2.31 10.69 8.68
C ALA A 150 -3.48 10.39 9.64
N ASP A 151 -4.69 10.91 9.39
CA ASP A 151 -5.86 10.59 10.19
C ASP A 151 -6.27 9.12 10.09
N MET A 152 -5.79 8.40 9.07
CA MET A 152 -5.95 6.94 8.96
C MET A 152 -5.41 6.17 10.17
N LYS A 153 -4.58 6.77 11.01
CA LYS A 153 -4.12 6.19 12.29
C LYS A 153 -5.20 6.18 13.38
N ASN A 154 -6.18 7.09 13.28
CA ASN A 154 -7.17 7.38 14.32
C ASN A 154 -8.40 6.48 14.17
N VAL A 155 -8.23 5.16 14.03
CA VAL A 155 -9.36 4.22 13.91
C VAL A 155 -10.14 4.18 15.23
N VAL A 156 -11.41 4.58 15.20
CA VAL A 156 -12.32 4.59 16.35
C VAL A 156 -13.37 3.49 16.31
N PHE A 157 -13.61 2.91 15.14
CA PHE A 157 -14.56 1.81 14.96
C PHE A 157 -13.97 0.73 14.06
N VAL A 158 -14.17 -0.53 14.43
CA VAL A 158 -13.79 -1.71 13.63
C VAL A 158 -14.91 -2.75 13.68
N MET A 159 -15.41 -3.12 12.51
CA MET A 159 -16.34 -4.23 12.32
C MET A 159 -15.75 -5.21 11.31
N LYS A 160 -15.87 -6.50 11.59
CA LYS A 160 -15.51 -7.59 10.67
C LYS A 160 -16.64 -8.61 10.63
N GLU A 161 -17.11 -8.94 9.42
CA GLU A 161 -18.21 -9.87 9.18
C GLU A 161 -19.48 -9.51 10.02
N GLY A 162 -19.76 -8.19 10.13
CA GLY A 162 -20.87 -7.68 10.92
C GLY A 162 -20.65 -7.67 12.44
N LYS A 163 -19.54 -8.20 12.96
CA LYS A 163 -19.20 -8.19 14.38
C LYS A 163 -18.32 -7.00 14.73
N ILE A 164 -18.72 -6.24 15.76
CA ILE A 164 -17.95 -5.08 16.25
C ILE A 164 -16.81 -5.56 17.12
N TYR A 165 -15.60 -5.14 16.83
CA TYR A 165 -14.36 -5.41 17.57
C TYR A 165 -13.83 -4.19 18.32
N LYS A 166 -14.14 -2.97 17.81
CA LYS A 166 -13.76 -1.70 18.44
C LYS A 166 -14.88 -0.70 18.24
N GLN A 167 -15.23 0.02 19.30
CA GLN A 167 -16.14 1.16 19.28
C GLN A 167 -15.75 2.10 20.43
N ASN A 168 -15.19 3.26 20.13
CA ASN A 168 -14.81 4.29 21.07
C ASN A 168 -15.75 5.46 20.98
#